data_4036fc9a700439de5a1fb7f6c986dcc0
#
_entry.id   4036fc9a700439de5a1fb7f6c986dcc0
#
_cell.length_a   1.000
_cell.length_b   1.000
_cell.length_c   1.000
_cell.angle_alpha   90.00
_cell.angle_beta   90.00
_cell.angle_gamma   90.00
#
_symmetry.space_group_name_H-M   'P 1'
#
loop_
_entity.id
_entity.type
_entity.pdbx_description
1 polymer ?
#
loop_
_entity_poly.entity_id
_entity_poly.type
_entity_poly.pdbx_seq_one_letter_code
_entity_poly.pdbx_strand_id
1 'polypeptide(L)'
;MEKFTRLTAIAAPLLRINIDTDAIIPSREMKRVSKVGLSEGLFAGWRYQSPGSRAENPDFILNREPWRKAQILLSGINFGCGSSREHAVWALHEWGIRAIIAPSFGSIFQGNCVRNGIVPVILDNAVVEALARKVEADPDNFRLTVDLTTCIVATPDGQSWSFSIPDADREMLLEGLDSIAVTLKRDAEILAYRERDRLRRPWIYLPR
;
A
#
# COMPACT_ATOMS: atom_id res chain seq x y z
N MET A 1 11.43 -3.72 6.12
CA MET A 1 10.65 -4.05 4.89
C MET A 1 11.53 -3.98 3.65
N GLU A 2 11.04 -4.40 2.48
CA GLU A 2 11.77 -4.22 1.22
C GLU A 2 11.76 -2.74 0.80
N LYS A 3 12.91 -2.25 0.29
CA LYS A 3 13.04 -0.87 -0.19
C LYS A 3 12.16 -0.64 -1.42
N PHE A 4 11.57 0.55 -1.50
CA PHE A 4 10.85 0.99 -2.68
C PHE A 4 11.48 2.28 -3.21
N THR A 5 12.07 2.23 -4.37
CA THR A 5 12.61 3.42 -5.06
C THR A 5 11.81 3.75 -6.31
N ARG A 6 11.71 2.79 -7.22
CA ARG A 6 11.01 2.92 -8.49
C ARG A 6 10.43 1.57 -8.88
N LEU A 7 9.19 1.57 -9.35
CA LEU A 7 8.49 0.40 -9.86
C LEU A 7 7.87 0.70 -11.22
N THR A 8 8.18 -0.11 -12.23
CA THR A 8 7.49 -0.10 -13.52
C THR A 8 6.79 -1.44 -13.69
N ALA A 9 5.47 -1.45 -13.68
CA ALA A 9 4.70 -2.69 -13.59
C ALA A 9 3.32 -2.59 -14.26
N ILE A 10 2.67 -3.76 -14.38
CA ILE A 10 1.26 -3.88 -14.74
C ILE A 10 0.43 -3.19 -13.64
N ALA A 11 -0.52 -2.38 -14.06
CA ALA A 11 -1.52 -1.77 -13.18
C ALA A 11 -2.89 -2.41 -13.43
N ALA A 12 -3.60 -2.81 -12.37
CA ALA A 12 -4.94 -3.35 -12.46
C ALA A 12 -5.98 -2.27 -12.13
N PRO A 13 -6.95 -1.99 -13.02
CA PRO A 13 -8.02 -1.03 -12.76
C PRO A 13 -9.13 -1.67 -11.92
N LEU A 14 -9.31 -1.21 -10.70
CA LEU A 14 -10.39 -1.58 -9.79
C LEU A 14 -11.06 -0.30 -9.25
N LEU A 15 -11.73 0.45 -10.13
CA LEU A 15 -12.24 1.79 -9.90
C LEU A 15 -13.53 1.83 -9.04
N ARG A 16 -13.66 0.93 -8.06
CA ARG A 16 -14.75 0.97 -7.10
C ARG A 16 -14.47 2.00 -6.01
N ILE A 17 -15.49 2.75 -5.61
CA ILE A 17 -15.41 3.68 -4.48
C ILE A 17 -15.67 2.95 -3.16
N ASN A 18 -15.14 3.49 -2.05
CA ASN A 18 -15.37 2.96 -0.71
C ASN A 18 -15.02 1.46 -0.58
N ILE A 19 -13.95 1.02 -1.22
CA ILE A 19 -13.45 -0.35 -0.99
C ILE A 19 -12.96 -0.41 0.46
N ASP A 20 -13.74 -1.01 1.31
CA ASP A 20 -13.41 -1.18 2.73
C ASP A 20 -12.49 -2.37 2.99
N THR A 21 -11.96 -2.44 4.19
CA THR A 21 -11.03 -3.52 4.58
C THR A 21 -11.69 -4.90 4.63
N ASP A 22 -13.03 -5.00 4.79
CA ASP A 22 -13.76 -6.26 4.68
C ASP A 22 -13.90 -6.72 3.21
N ALA A 23 -14.04 -5.81 2.27
CA ALA A 23 -13.99 -6.13 0.85
C ALA A 23 -12.60 -6.58 0.43
N ILE A 24 -11.52 -5.92 0.95
CA ILE A 24 -10.14 -6.30 0.66
C ILE A 24 -9.83 -7.69 1.22
N ILE A 25 -10.14 -7.95 2.50
CA ILE A 25 -10.01 -9.27 3.11
C ILE A 25 -11.16 -9.52 4.11
N PRO A 26 -12.14 -10.35 3.76
CA PRO A 26 -13.23 -10.69 4.66
C PRO A 26 -12.75 -11.35 5.95
N SER A 27 -13.43 -11.10 7.08
CA SER A 27 -13.07 -11.63 8.41
C SER A 27 -12.89 -13.16 8.42
N ARG A 28 -13.68 -13.88 7.61
CA ARG A 28 -13.57 -15.36 7.49
C ARG A 28 -12.23 -15.83 6.94
N GLU A 29 -11.50 -14.97 6.20
CA GLU A 29 -10.21 -15.28 5.60
C GLU A 29 -9.03 -14.97 6.55
N MET A 30 -9.28 -14.28 7.67
CA MET A 30 -8.26 -13.86 8.65
C MET A 30 -8.10 -14.85 9.82
N LYS A 31 -8.42 -16.11 9.64
CA LYS A 31 -8.34 -17.13 10.71
C LYS A 31 -6.91 -17.51 11.10
N ARG A 32 -5.92 -17.15 10.29
CA ARG A 32 -4.50 -17.44 10.52
C ARG A 32 -3.83 -16.28 11.24
N VAL A 33 -3.03 -16.57 12.25
CA VAL A 33 -2.20 -15.58 12.97
C VAL A 33 -0.96 -15.17 12.13
N SER A 34 -0.71 -15.84 11.02
CA SER A 34 0.46 -15.62 10.13
C SER A 34 0.18 -14.55 9.09
N LYS A 35 1.22 -13.81 8.71
CA LYS A 35 1.21 -12.90 7.53
C LYS A 35 1.22 -13.65 6.19
N VAL A 36 1.39 -14.97 6.20
CA VAL A 36 1.52 -15.83 5.01
C VAL A 36 0.21 -16.55 4.74
N GLY A 37 -0.21 -16.63 3.48
CA GLY A 37 -1.43 -17.28 3.00
C GLY A 37 -2.65 -16.37 3.02
N LEU A 38 -2.49 -15.06 3.24
CA LEU A 38 -3.57 -14.08 3.23
C LEU A 38 -3.98 -13.65 1.82
N SER A 39 -3.07 -13.76 0.84
CA SER A 39 -3.34 -13.45 -0.57
C SER A 39 -4.46 -14.33 -1.16
N GLU A 40 -4.66 -15.53 -0.65
CA GLU A 40 -5.81 -16.38 -1.02
C GLU A 40 -7.14 -15.72 -0.64
N GLY A 41 -7.16 -14.97 0.46
CA GLY A 41 -8.33 -14.24 0.95
C GLY A 41 -8.52 -12.86 0.33
N LEU A 42 -7.54 -12.37 -0.46
CA LEU A 42 -7.60 -11.06 -1.10
C LEU A 42 -8.84 -10.95 -2.00
N PHE A 43 -9.68 -9.94 -1.74
CA PHE A 43 -10.94 -9.70 -2.45
C PHE A 43 -11.82 -10.95 -2.57
N ALA A 44 -11.79 -11.87 -1.60
CA ALA A 44 -12.44 -13.18 -1.70
C ALA A 44 -13.95 -13.10 -1.98
N GLY A 45 -14.62 -12.02 -1.58
CA GLY A 45 -16.04 -11.78 -1.89
C GLY A 45 -16.32 -11.47 -3.37
N TRP A 46 -15.32 -11.04 -4.13
CA TRP A 46 -15.42 -10.69 -5.55
C TRP A 46 -14.62 -11.64 -6.44
N ARG A 47 -13.50 -12.12 -5.91
CA ARG A 47 -12.56 -12.97 -6.65
C ARG A 47 -13.06 -14.40 -6.86
N TYR A 48 -13.94 -14.88 -5.96
CA TYR A 48 -14.51 -16.21 -6.05
C TYR A 48 -16.01 -16.17 -6.34
N GLN A 49 -16.53 -17.27 -6.94
CA GLN A 49 -17.93 -17.38 -7.38
C GLN A 49 -18.93 -17.39 -6.20
N SER A 50 -18.51 -17.89 -5.04
CA SER A 50 -19.36 -17.91 -3.85
C SER A 50 -18.52 -17.88 -2.55
N PRO A 51 -19.11 -17.45 -1.42
CA PRO A 51 -18.42 -17.45 -0.13
C PRO A 51 -17.90 -18.84 0.25
N GLY A 52 -16.60 -18.93 0.57
CA GLY A 52 -15.92 -20.20 0.91
C GLY A 52 -15.48 -21.04 -0.29
N SER A 53 -15.94 -20.73 -1.48
CA SER A 53 -15.43 -21.33 -2.71
C SER A 53 -14.01 -20.83 -3.02
N ARG A 54 -13.25 -21.64 -3.78
CA ARG A 54 -11.99 -21.23 -4.43
C ARG A 54 -12.11 -21.29 -5.96
N ALA A 55 -13.32 -21.55 -6.48
CA ALA A 55 -13.59 -21.40 -7.90
C ALA A 55 -13.55 -19.92 -8.27
N GLU A 56 -12.61 -19.55 -9.14
CA GLU A 56 -12.39 -18.16 -9.53
C GLU A 56 -13.58 -17.59 -10.30
N ASN A 57 -13.92 -16.35 -10.02
CA ASN A 57 -14.83 -15.54 -10.81
C ASN A 57 -14.07 -14.99 -12.02
N PRO A 58 -14.38 -15.40 -13.26
CA PRO A 58 -13.65 -14.97 -14.46
C PRO A 58 -13.82 -13.46 -14.76
N ASP A 59 -14.85 -12.83 -14.21
CA ASP A 59 -15.12 -11.41 -14.44
C ASP A 59 -14.34 -10.50 -13.49
N PHE A 60 -13.73 -11.07 -12.44
CA PHE A 60 -12.94 -10.26 -11.53
C PHE A 60 -11.56 -9.96 -12.10
N ILE A 61 -11.19 -8.67 -12.11
CA ILE A 61 -10.01 -8.17 -12.83
C ILE A 61 -8.72 -8.89 -12.46
N LEU A 62 -8.45 -9.16 -11.17
CA LEU A 62 -7.23 -9.83 -10.73
C LEU A 62 -7.20 -11.35 -11.03
N ASN A 63 -8.29 -11.93 -11.52
CA ASN A 63 -8.29 -13.31 -12.01
C ASN A 63 -7.99 -13.41 -13.51
N ARG A 64 -7.85 -12.27 -14.19
CA ARG A 64 -7.65 -12.18 -15.64
C ARG A 64 -6.20 -11.82 -15.96
N GLU A 65 -5.62 -12.44 -16.97
CA GLU A 65 -4.33 -11.98 -17.51
C GLU A 65 -4.54 -10.69 -18.33
N PRO A 66 -3.56 -9.76 -18.27
CA PRO A 66 -2.30 -9.83 -17.53
C PRO A 66 -2.40 -9.31 -16.10
N TRP A 67 -3.58 -8.83 -15.64
CA TRP A 67 -3.76 -8.16 -14.34
C TRP A 67 -3.56 -9.06 -13.13
N ARG A 68 -3.58 -10.39 -13.31
CA ARG A 68 -3.20 -11.34 -12.26
C ARG A 68 -1.79 -11.09 -11.73
N LYS A 69 -0.92 -10.51 -12.55
CA LYS A 69 0.48 -10.16 -12.21
C LYS A 69 0.66 -8.68 -11.87
N ALA A 70 -0.43 -7.97 -11.63
CA ALA A 70 -0.36 -6.55 -11.31
C ALA A 70 0.38 -6.32 -10.00
N GLN A 71 1.28 -5.33 -10.01
CA GLN A 71 1.94 -4.81 -8.82
C GLN A 71 1.49 -3.38 -8.47
N ILE A 72 0.69 -2.77 -9.33
CA ILE A 72 0.06 -1.48 -9.11
C ILE A 72 -1.45 -1.67 -9.17
N LEU A 73 -2.19 -1.09 -8.22
CA LEU A 73 -3.65 -1.07 -8.22
C LEU A 73 -4.14 0.36 -8.47
N LEU A 74 -5.00 0.55 -9.46
CA LEU A 74 -5.74 1.81 -9.66
C LEU A 74 -7.11 1.65 -8.99
N SER A 75 -7.48 2.54 -8.09
CA SER A 75 -8.73 2.42 -7.35
C SER A 75 -9.50 3.73 -7.26
N GLY A 76 -10.75 3.63 -6.83
CA GLY A 76 -11.62 4.78 -6.62
C GLY A 76 -11.40 5.46 -5.27
N ILE A 77 -12.24 6.45 -5.01
CA ILE A 77 -12.22 7.29 -3.80
C ILE A 77 -12.36 6.42 -2.53
N ASN A 78 -11.65 6.83 -1.45
CA ASN A 78 -11.77 6.28 -0.11
C ASN A 78 -11.39 4.79 -0.02
N PHE A 79 -10.28 4.41 -0.69
CA PHE A 79 -9.77 3.03 -0.65
C PHE A 79 -9.26 2.65 0.75
N GLY A 80 -9.58 1.46 1.20
CA GLY A 80 -9.17 0.96 2.51
C GLY A 80 -9.91 1.62 3.69
N CYS A 81 -11.12 2.14 3.45
CA CYS A 81 -11.98 2.65 4.52
C CYS A 81 -12.45 1.53 5.46
N GLY A 82 -13.17 1.88 6.52
CA GLY A 82 -13.71 0.93 7.50
C GLY A 82 -12.74 0.59 8.61
N SER A 83 -12.71 -0.66 9.02
CA SER A 83 -11.98 -1.11 10.20
C SER A 83 -10.46 -1.06 10.03
N SER A 84 -9.75 -0.78 11.13
CA SER A 84 -8.29 -0.76 11.19
C SER A 84 -7.70 -2.17 11.09
N ARG A 85 -7.68 -2.75 9.87
CA ARG A 85 -7.20 -4.12 9.64
C ARG A 85 -5.91 -4.11 8.84
N GLU A 86 -4.81 -4.35 9.51
CA GLU A 86 -3.50 -4.46 8.85
C GLU A 86 -3.42 -5.69 7.92
N HIS A 87 -4.23 -6.74 8.19
CA HIS A 87 -4.37 -7.91 7.33
C HIS A 87 -4.75 -7.56 5.89
N ALA A 88 -5.51 -6.48 5.66
CA ALA A 88 -5.85 -6.02 4.32
C ALA A 88 -4.59 -5.61 3.53
N VAL A 89 -3.67 -4.93 4.18
CA VAL A 89 -2.38 -4.55 3.57
C VAL A 89 -1.48 -5.76 3.37
N TRP A 90 -1.44 -6.68 4.33
CA TRP A 90 -0.65 -7.92 4.19
C TRP A 90 -1.14 -8.78 3.03
N ALA A 91 -2.46 -8.90 2.84
CA ALA A 91 -3.03 -9.65 1.71
C ALA A 91 -2.67 -9.02 0.36
N LEU A 92 -2.73 -7.69 0.25
CA LEU A 92 -2.31 -6.96 -0.95
C LEU A 92 -0.81 -7.12 -1.22
N HIS A 93 0.01 -6.97 -0.19
CA HIS A 93 1.46 -7.12 -0.31
C HIS A 93 1.87 -8.55 -0.69
N GLU A 94 1.25 -9.57 -0.08
CA GLU A 94 1.51 -10.97 -0.40
C GLU A 94 1.05 -11.35 -1.82
N TRP A 95 -0.01 -10.68 -2.33
CA TRP A 95 -0.41 -10.80 -3.74
C TRP A 95 0.66 -10.26 -4.70
N GLY A 96 1.48 -9.33 -4.24
CA GLY A 96 2.50 -8.65 -5.02
C GLY A 96 2.22 -7.17 -5.28
N ILE A 97 1.13 -6.60 -4.73
CA ILE A 97 0.85 -5.16 -4.86
C ILE A 97 1.90 -4.37 -4.06
N ARG A 98 2.55 -3.43 -4.74
CA ARG A 98 3.60 -2.56 -4.19
C ARG A 98 3.22 -1.08 -4.22
N ALA A 99 2.27 -0.68 -5.07
CA ALA A 99 1.73 0.67 -5.09
C ALA A 99 0.21 0.64 -5.32
N ILE A 100 -0.48 1.59 -4.72
CA ILE A 100 -1.92 1.80 -4.94
C ILE A 100 -2.10 3.26 -5.28
N ILE A 101 -2.77 3.53 -6.41
CA ILE A 101 -3.07 4.88 -6.89
C ILE A 101 -4.57 5.09 -6.76
N ALA A 102 -4.97 6.07 -5.97
CA ALA A 102 -6.38 6.37 -5.71
C ALA A 102 -6.56 7.87 -5.41
N PRO A 103 -7.78 8.42 -5.58
CA PRO A 103 -8.05 9.81 -5.22
C PRO A 103 -7.99 10.08 -3.71
N SER A 104 -8.27 9.08 -2.88
CA SER A 104 -8.13 9.15 -1.42
C SER A 104 -8.12 7.77 -0.78
N PHE A 105 -7.65 7.73 0.46
CA PHE A 105 -7.53 6.52 1.28
C PHE A 105 -8.18 6.70 2.65
N GLY A 106 -8.57 5.61 3.28
CA GLY A 106 -8.77 5.59 4.71
C GLY A 106 -7.45 5.88 5.43
N SER A 107 -7.43 6.83 6.37
CA SER A 107 -6.18 7.33 6.98
C SER A 107 -5.35 6.24 7.67
N ILE A 108 -6.00 5.34 8.41
CA ILE A 108 -5.31 4.22 9.08
C ILE A 108 -4.75 3.23 8.05
N PHE A 109 -5.51 2.95 7.00
CA PHE A 109 -5.07 2.06 5.92
C PHE A 109 -3.86 2.63 5.19
N GLN A 110 -3.85 3.93 4.88
CA GLN A 110 -2.72 4.62 4.27
C GLN A 110 -1.43 4.46 5.10
N GLY A 111 -1.51 4.70 6.40
CA GLY A 111 -0.37 4.50 7.30
C GLY A 111 0.07 3.03 7.39
N ASN A 112 -0.87 2.08 7.32
CA ASN A 112 -0.54 0.66 7.28
C ASN A 112 0.17 0.27 5.97
N CYS A 113 -0.21 0.86 4.83
CA CYS A 113 0.48 0.66 3.54
C CYS A 113 1.96 1.01 3.67
N VAL A 114 2.28 2.21 4.15
CA VAL A 114 3.66 2.67 4.34
C VAL A 114 4.46 1.71 5.23
N ARG A 115 3.91 1.33 6.39
CA ARG A 115 4.57 0.41 7.33
C ARG A 115 4.83 -0.99 6.77
N ASN A 116 4.12 -1.37 5.71
CA ASN A 116 4.25 -2.68 5.07
C ASN A 116 4.85 -2.62 3.66
N GLY A 117 5.41 -1.47 3.23
CA GLY A 117 6.14 -1.37 1.97
C GLY A 117 5.26 -1.24 0.73
N ILE A 118 4.02 -0.78 0.88
CA ILE A 118 3.12 -0.38 -0.22
C ILE A 118 3.09 1.15 -0.29
N VAL A 119 3.31 1.73 -1.47
CA VAL A 119 3.24 3.17 -1.69
C VAL A 119 1.80 3.59 -1.95
N PRO A 120 1.14 4.36 -1.06
CA PRO A 120 -0.16 4.96 -1.32
C PRO A 120 0.01 6.27 -2.09
N VAL A 121 -0.37 6.28 -3.36
CA VAL A 121 -0.26 7.44 -4.25
C VAL A 121 -1.61 8.12 -4.39
N ILE A 122 -1.69 9.40 -4.05
CA ILE A 122 -2.89 10.21 -4.20
C ILE A 122 -2.77 11.02 -5.50
N LEU A 123 -3.71 10.84 -6.42
CA LEU A 123 -3.89 11.61 -7.64
C LEU A 123 -5.36 11.99 -7.82
N ASP A 124 -5.61 13.06 -8.58
CA ASP A 124 -6.96 13.48 -8.91
C ASP A 124 -7.78 12.36 -9.57
N ASN A 125 -9.07 12.27 -9.25
CA ASN A 125 -9.96 11.23 -9.77
C ASN A 125 -9.96 11.16 -11.30
N ALA A 126 -9.96 12.30 -11.98
CA ALA A 126 -9.92 12.36 -13.44
C ALA A 126 -8.63 11.76 -14.01
N VAL A 127 -7.49 11.91 -13.30
CA VAL A 127 -6.21 11.32 -13.69
C VAL A 127 -6.26 9.81 -13.50
N VAL A 128 -6.76 9.33 -12.36
CA VAL A 128 -6.87 7.89 -12.06
C VAL A 128 -7.76 7.19 -13.10
N GLU A 129 -8.90 7.80 -13.45
CA GLU A 129 -9.79 7.28 -14.51
C GLU A 129 -9.13 7.28 -15.90
N ALA A 130 -8.36 8.33 -16.22
CA ALA A 130 -7.64 8.38 -17.49
C ALA A 130 -6.55 7.30 -17.57
N LEU A 131 -5.81 7.07 -16.47
CA LEU A 131 -4.83 5.98 -16.36
C LEU A 131 -5.49 4.61 -16.52
N ALA A 132 -6.64 4.40 -15.88
CA ALA A 132 -7.38 3.14 -15.99
C ALA A 132 -7.80 2.85 -17.43
N ARG A 133 -8.35 3.83 -18.14
CA ARG A 133 -8.71 3.68 -19.57
C ARG A 133 -7.51 3.31 -20.44
N LYS A 134 -6.33 3.89 -20.19
CA LYS A 134 -5.11 3.58 -20.93
C LYS A 134 -4.62 2.16 -20.66
N VAL A 135 -4.64 1.74 -19.40
CA VAL A 135 -4.26 0.39 -18.97
C VAL A 135 -5.23 -0.66 -19.58
N GLU A 136 -6.52 -0.36 -19.64
CA GLU A 136 -7.52 -1.25 -20.25
C GLU A 136 -7.39 -1.33 -21.77
N ALA A 137 -6.95 -0.25 -22.42
CA ALA A 137 -6.76 -0.23 -23.87
C ALA A 137 -5.57 -1.07 -24.35
N ASP A 138 -4.50 -1.18 -23.55
CA ASP A 138 -3.31 -1.97 -23.88
C ASP A 138 -2.77 -2.65 -22.61
N PRO A 139 -3.45 -3.67 -22.10
CA PRO A 139 -3.11 -4.29 -20.82
C PRO A 139 -1.78 -5.03 -20.83
N ASP A 140 -1.32 -5.49 -21.99
CA ASP A 140 -0.07 -6.26 -22.12
C ASP A 140 1.17 -5.38 -22.17
N ASN A 141 1.11 -4.16 -22.71
CA ASN A 141 2.27 -3.31 -22.93
C ASN A 141 2.27 -2.05 -22.09
N PHE A 142 1.10 -1.52 -21.70
CA PHE A 142 1.00 -0.29 -20.95
C PHE A 142 1.38 -0.49 -19.49
N ARG A 143 2.63 -0.14 -19.15
CA ARG A 143 3.18 -0.23 -17.79
C ARG A 143 3.20 1.15 -17.15
N LEU A 144 2.69 1.24 -15.93
CA LEU A 144 2.86 2.45 -15.12
C LEU A 144 4.18 2.42 -14.37
N THR A 145 4.81 3.58 -14.25
CA THR A 145 5.98 3.77 -13.39
C THR A 145 5.58 4.63 -12.19
N VAL A 146 5.85 4.13 -11.00
CA VAL A 146 5.79 4.90 -9.74
C VAL A 146 7.21 5.11 -9.27
N ASP A 147 7.69 6.35 -9.26
CA ASP A 147 9.01 6.73 -8.80
C ASP A 147 8.88 7.53 -7.50
N LEU A 148 9.29 6.92 -6.38
CA LEU A 148 9.23 7.53 -5.06
C LEU A 148 10.40 8.50 -4.83
N THR A 149 11.49 8.37 -5.60
CA THR A 149 12.65 9.27 -5.50
C THR A 149 12.29 10.67 -5.98
N THR A 150 11.48 10.75 -7.03
CA THR A 150 11.01 12.01 -7.62
C THR A 150 9.55 12.34 -7.28
N CYS A 151 8.84 11.40 -6.62
CA CYS A 151 7.41 11.47 -6.34
C CYS A 151 6.58 11.70 -7.62
N ILE A 152 6.82 10.87 -8.64
CA ILE A 152 6.15 10.97 -9.95
C ILE A 152 5.53 9.62 -10.31
N VAL A 153 4.30 9.67 -10.85
CA VAL A 153 3.71 8.59 -11.64
C VAL A 153 3.88 8.93 -13.11
N ALA A 154 4.40 8.01 -13.91
CA ALA A 154 4.63 8.20 -15.32
C ALA A 154 4.06 7.07 -16.17
N THR A 155 3.70 7.40 -17.40
CA THR A 155 3.20 6.48 -18.43
C THR A 155 4.23 6.29 -19.53
N PRO A 156 4.16 5.17 -20.29
CA PRO A 156 5.11 4.92 -21.40
C PRO A 156 5.01 5.94 -22.53
N ASP A 157 3.87 6.62 -22.69
CA ASP A 157 3.66 7.69 -23.68
C ASP A 157 4.15 9.07 -23.21
N GLY A 158 4.91 9.14 -22.11
CA GLY A 158 5.60 10.33 -21.64
C GLY A 158 4.78 11.29 -20.77
N GLN A 159 3.55 10.96 -20.44
CA GLN A 159 2.78 11.76 -19.47
C GLN A 159 3.26 11.46 -18.04
N SER A 160 3.19 12.47 -17.17
CA SER A 160 3.59 12.30 -15.77
C SER A 160 2.77 13.21 -14.83
N TRP A 161 2.60 12.74 -13.60
CA TRP A 161 1.91 13.46 -12.52
C TRP A 161 2.71 13.37 -11.24
N SER A 162 2.90 14.49 -10.58
CA SER A 162 3.51 14.53 -9.26
C SER A 162 2.50 14.13 -8.18
N PHE A 163 2.99 13.46 -7.14
CA PHE A 163 2.22 13.17 -5.94
C PHE A 163 2.98 13.61 -4.70
N SER A 164 2.27 13.76 -3.59
CA SER A 164 2.85 14.13 -2.30
C SER A 164 2.76 12.97 -1.33
N ILE A 165 3.81 12.78 -0.56
CA ILE A 165 3.87 11.85 0.57
C ILE A 165 4.67 12.53 1.70
N PRO A 166 4.32 12.37 2.99
CA PRO A 166 5.09 12.91 4.10
C PRO A 166 6.54 12.43 4.08
N ASP A 167 7.50 13.32 4.39
CA ASP A 167 8.93 13.01 4.33
C ASP A 167 9.32 11.78 5.15
N ALA A 168 8.75 11.62 6.35
CA ALA A 168 9.00 10.47 7.20
C ALA A 168 8.53 9.14 6.55
N ASP A 169 7.36 9.14 5.92
CA ASP A 169 6.80 7.98 5.22
C ASP A 169 7.64 7.64 3.98
N ARG A 170 8.08 8.68 3.26
CA ARG A 170 8.96 8.54 2.10
C ARG A 170 10.30 7.94 2.50
N GLU A 171 10.92 8.43 3.58
CA GLU A 171 12.17 7.89 4.11
C GLU A 171 12.04 6.41 4.49
N MET A 172 10.96 6.05 5.22
CA MET A 172 10.68 4.67 5.59
C MET A 172 10.64 3.74 4.37
N LEU A 173 9.92 4.13 3.32
CA LEU A 173 9.76 3.34 2.10
C LEU A 173 11.06 3.27 1.29
N LEU A 174 11.77 4.40 1.08
CA LEU A 174 13.02 4.45 0.33
C LEU A 174 14.12 3.59 0.96
N GLU A 175 14.20 3.59 2.28
CA GLU A 175 15.25 2.86 2.98
C GLU A 175 14.82 1.47 3.46
N GLY A 176 13.53 1.14 3.38
CA GLY A 176 12.99 -0.13 3.85
C GLY A 176 12.98 -0.27 5.37
N LEU A 177 12.90 0.86 6.08
CA LEU A 177 12.95 0.92 7.53
C LEU A 177 11.55 0.75 8.15
N ASP A 178 11.51 0.26 9.37
CA ASP A 178 10.35 0.39 10.25
C ASP A 178 10.47 1.65 11.14
N SER A 179 9.43 1.96 11.89
CA SER A 179 9.40 3.15 12.76
C SER A 179 10.47 3.12 13.87
N ILE A 180 10.87 1.93 14.30
CA ILE A 180 11.92 1.75 15.32
C ILE A 180 13.27 2.08 14.69
N ALA A 181 13.57 1.53 13.52
CA ALA A 181 14.83 1.78 12.81
C ALA A 181 14.98 3.27 12.42
N VAL A 182 13.91 3.96 12.03
CA VAL A 182 13.93 5.42 11.81
C VAL A 182 14.28 6.16 13.09
N THR A 183 13.69 5.77 14.24
CA THR A 183 14.00 6.38 15.54
C THR A 183 15.44 6.12 15.95
N LEU A 184 15.96 4.91 15.74
CA LEU A 184 17.35 4.54 16.08
C LEU A 184 18.40 5.32 15.29
N LYS A 185 18.07 5.89 14.13
CA LYS A 185 18.97 6.83 13.43
C LYS A 185 19.32 8.05 14.27
N ARG A 186 18.47 8.41 15.23
CA ARG A 186 18.67 9.54 16.16
C ARG A 186 19.15 9.11 17.55
N ASP A 187 19.72 7.92 17.67
CA ASP A 187 20.11 7.37 18.98
C ASP A 187 21.07 8.30 19.74
N ALA A 188 22.05 8.90 19.06
CA ALA A 188 22.97 9.86 19.66
C ALA A 188 22.25 11.10 20.23
N GLU A 189 21.26 11.64 19.51
CA GLU A 189 20.47 12.78 19.98
C GLU A 189 19.58 12.39 21.17
N ILE A 190 19.00 11.19 21.11
CA ILE A 190 18.18 10.63 22.20
C ILE A 190 19.01 10.44 23.45
N LEU A 191 20.21 9.89 23.34
CA LEU A 191 21.13 9.70 24.46
C LEU A 191 21.55 11.05 25.06
N ALA A 192 21.95 12.01 24.24
CA ALA A 192 22.31 13.34 24.69
C ALA A 192 21.15 14.07 25.39
N TYR A 193 19.91 13.90 24.87
CA TYR A 193 18.73 14.42 25.56
C TYR A 193 18.52 13.75 26.92
N ARG A 194 18.60 12.41 27.00
CA ARG A 194 18.40 11.66 28.24
C ARG A 194 19.43 12.03 29.33
N GLU A 195 20.69 12.24 28.98
CA GLU A 195 21.73 12.68 29.92
C GLU A 195 21.41 14.05 30.50
N ARG A 196 21.08 15.03 29.65
CA ARG A 196 20.66 16.37 30.10
C ARG A 196 19.40 16.33 30.97
N ASP A 197 18.41 15.53 30.56
CA ASP A 197 17.17 15.40 31.29
C ASP A 197 17.33 14.72 32.65
N ARG A 198 18.23 13.76 32.77
CA ARG A 198 18.57 13.09 34.04
C ARG A 198 19.11 14.09 35.07
N LEU A 199 19.90 15.05 34.63
CA LEU A 199 20.40 16.12 35.54
C LEU A 199 19.26 17.08 35.94
N ARG A 200 18.32 17.35 35.05
CA ARG A 200 17.22 18.28 35.28
C ARG A 200 16.05 17.65 36.04
N ARG A 201 15.77 16.36 35.80
CA ARG A 201 14.63 15.62 36.33
C ARG A 201 15.03 14.23 36.84
N PRO A 202 15.95 14.14 37.85
CA PRO A 202 16.49 12.85 38.30
C PRO A 202 15.43 11.89 38.84
N TRP A 203 14.30 12.40 39.34
CA TRP A 203 13.19 11.60 39.89
C TRP A 203 12.42 10.77 38.85
N ILE A 204 12.57 11.04 37.53
CA ILE A 204 11.96 10.24 36.48
C ILE A 204 12.77 8.96 36.20
N TYR A 205 14.07 8.96 36.50
CA TYR A 205 15.01 7.88 36.24
C TYR A 205 15.21 7.05 37.50
N LEU A 206 14.24 6.17 37.78
CA LEU A 206 14.35 5.29 38.93
C LEU A 206 15.54 4.30 38.76
N PRO A 207 16.30 4.00 39.81
CA PRO A 207 17.28 2.91 39.78
C PRO A 207 16.56 1.58 39.49
N ARG A 208 17.14 0.76 38.61
CA ARG A 208 16.68 -0.60 38.35
C ARG A 208 17.08 -1.51 39.47
#